data_e2c8156826df0d92b77b988749e0a5ea
#
_entry.id   e2c8156826df0d92b77b988749e0a5ea
#
_cell.length_a   1.000
_cell.length_b   1.000
_cell.length_c   1.000
_cell.angle_alpha   90.00
_cell.angle_beta   90.00
_cell.angle_gamma   90.00
#
_symmetry.space_group_name_H-M   'P 1'
#
loop_
_entity.id
_entity.type
_entity.pdbx_description
1 polymer ?
#
loop_
_entity_poly.entity_id
_entity_poly.type
_entity_poly.pdbx_seq_one_letter_code
_entity_poly.pdbx_strand_id
1 'polypeptide(L)'
;VNADVAEVVDATSYAAESNLYVYCRNSSPNYTDNIGYFAITIAAGVTVSFGTVAALIALSVFTWAYLFNRNFRNAVNQLITLVIQWSINGIGYLTNVISDVVSSAKRGRKYNSNEVHHIVAESDHRAASTREFIERYGVYVWDSYNLVTIKNTLHRHLHTNAYHAAVEIVLRSCASTKRSWKDKKYAIIAGLVLIGVLLKAASKVV
;
A
#
# COMPACT_ATOMS: atom_id res chain seq x y z
N VAL A 1 -15.83 14.14 37.03
CA VAL A 1 -14.61 13.95 36.32
C VAL A 1 -13.45 14.69 36.99
N ASN A 2 -12.86 14.12 38.00
CA ASN A 2 -11.71 14.84 38.62
C ASN A 2 -11.15 14.06 39.76
N ALA A 3 -11.18 12.78 39.60
CA ALA A 3 -10.67 11.88 40.64
C ALA A 3 -9.18 12.08 40.91
N ASP A 4 -8.47 12.63 39.98
CA ASP A 4 -7.01 12.58 39.99
C ASP A 4 -6.36 13.92 40.32
N VAL A 5 -7.17 14.89 40.66
CA VAL A 5 -6.69 16.24 40.94
C VAL A 5 -5.95 16.33 42.26
N ALA A 6 -6.20 15.38 43.16
CA ALA A 6 -5.64 15.43 44.50
C ALA A 6 -4.11 15.32 44.56
N GLU A 7 -3.49 14.68 43.63
CA GLU A 7 -2.03 14.52 43.58
C GLU A 7 -1.29 15.70 42.95
N VAL A 8 -2.01 16.58 42.28
CA VAL A 8 -1.40 17.67 41.49
C VAL A 8 -1.36 18.99 42.27
N VAL A 9 -2.02 19.02 43.39
CA VAL A 9 -2.16 20.26 44.16
C VAL A 9 -1.00 20.41 45.15
N ASP A 10 0.19 20.49 44.63
CA ASP A 10 1.27 21.14 45.34
C ASP A 10 1.31 22.61 44.89
N ALA A 11 1.18 23.49 45.81
CA ALA A 11 1.18 24.93 45.52
C ALA A 11 2.45 25.47 44.85
N THR A 12 3.47 24.64 44.78
CA THR A 12 4.74 24.92 44.05
C THR A 12 4.73 24.42 42.64
N SER A 13 3.75 23.61 42.21
CA SER A 13 3.69 22.98 40.89
C SER A 13 2.64 23.62 39.99
N TYR A 14 2.58 24.92 39.95
CA TYR A 14 1.65 25.67 39.08
C TYR A 14 1.72 25.22 37.59
N ALA A 15 2.88 24.80 37.19
CA ALA A 15 3.07 24.25 35.85
C ALA A 15 2.43 22.85 35.67
N ALA A 16 2.31 22.07 36.74
CA ALA A 16 1.72 20.75 36.70
C ALA A 16 0.19 20.80 36.70
N GLU A 17 -0.41 21.74 37.43
CA GLU A 17 -1.85 21.95 37.40
C GLU A 17 -2.35 22.36 36.03
N SER A 18 -1.59 23.17 35.33
CA SER A 18 -1.93 23.53 33.95
C SER A 18 -1.88 22.32 33.00
N ASN A 19 -1.12 21.27 33.31
CA ASN A 19 -0.98 20.11 32.44
C ASN A 19 -2.20 19.17 32.45
N LEU A 20 -2.95 19.11 33.53
CA LEU A 20 -4.18 18.31 33.59
C LEU A 20 -5.22 18.74 32.54
N TYR A 21 -5.19 19.98 32.15
CA TYR A 21 -6.13 20.58 31.23
C TYR A 21 -5.53 20.94 29.87
N VAL A 22 -4.22 20.79 29.73
CA VAL A 22 -3.52 21.04 28.45
C VAL A 22 -4.09 20.17 27.32
N TYR A 23 -4.51 18.97 27.64
CA TYR A 23 -5.16 18.06 26.70
C TYR A 23 -6.36 18.71 25.98
N CYS A 24 -7.22 19.41 26.70
CA CYS A 24 -8.40 20.09 26.15
C CYS A 24 -8.33 21.61 26.23
N ARG A 25 -7.19 22.21 26.53
CA ARG A 25 -7.04 23.67 26.76
C ARG A 25 -8.06 24.21 27.77
N ASN A 26 -8.34 23.47 28.83
CA ASN A 26 -9.39 23.78 29.80
C ASN A 26 -10.80 23.94 29.19
N SER A 27 -11.03 23.45 28.00
CA SER A 27 -12.28 23.59 27.26
C SER A 27 -12.82 22.21 26.85
N SER A 28 -12.88 21.29 27.81
CA SER A 28 -13.35 19.91 27.58
C SER A 28 -14.64 19.78 26.75
N PRO A 29 -15.63 20.68 26.84
CA PRO A 29 -16.82 20.61 25.99
C PRO A 29 -16.57 20.89 24.52
N ASN A 30 -15.50 21.62 24.20
CA ASN A 30 -15.21 22.09 22.83
C ASN A 30 -14.14 21.26 22.11
N TYR A 31 -13.45 20.39 22.82
CA TYR A 31 -12.40 19.54 22.26
C TYR A 31 -12.61 18.11 22.72
N THR A 32 -13.34 17.36 21.92
CA THR A 32 -13.47 15.91 22.10
C THR A 32 -12.44 15.21 21.22
N ASP A 33 -11.68 14.30 21.82
CA ASP A 33 -10.82 13.39 21.07
C ASP A 33 -11.69 12.27 20.48
N ASN A 34 -12.27 12.52 19.33
CA ASN A 34 -13.17 11.59 18.65
C ASN A 34 -12.48 10.32 18.13
N ILE A 35 -11.16 10.26 18.17
CA ILE A 35 -10.34 9.15 17.61
C ILE A 35 -9.28 8.62 18.57
N GLY A 36 -9.27 9.06 19.83
CA GLY A 36 -8.35 8.57 20.87
C GLY A 36 -6.88 8.98 20.69
N TYR A 37 -6.60 9.98 19.84
CA TYR A 37 -5.26 10.54 19.69
C TYR A 37 -5.08 11.72 20.61
N PHE A 38 -4.38 11.53 21.72
CA PHE A 38 -4.00 12.67 22.56
C PHE A 38 -2.87 13.49 21.91
N ALA A 39 -2.93 14.79 22.10
CA ALA A 39 -1.92 15.72 21.60
C ALA A 39 -0.86 15.98 22.68
N ILE A 40 0.41 15.93 22.30
CA ILE A 40 1.52 16.32 23.17
C ILE A 40 1.93 17.74 22.79
N THR A 41 1.86 18.66 23.73
CA THR A 41 2.38 20.02 23.50
C THR A 41 3.87 20.03 23.83
N ILE A 42 4.67 20.24 22.81
CA ILE A 42 6.13 20.36 22.94
C ILE A 42 6.47 21.85 22.87
N ALA A 43 7.05 22.39 23.92
CA ALA A 43 7.56 23.74 24.07
C ALA A 43 6.97 24.86 23.16
N ALA A 44 6.48 25.92 23.76
CA ALA A 44 6.07 27.14 23.04
C ALA A 44 4.92 26.99 22.02
N GLY A 45 3.90 26.17 22.33
CA GLY A 45 2.64 26.19 21.58
C GLY A 45 2.57 25.30 20.34
N VAL A 46 3.54 24.45 20.09
CA VAL A 46 3.49 23.47 19.01
C VAL A 46 2.77 22.22 19.53
N THR A 47 1.56 22.00 19.06
CA THR A 47 0.79 20.77 19.36
C THR A 47 1.04 19.74 18.26
N VAL A 48 1.59 18.60 18.63
CA VAL A 48 1.87 17.50 17.71
C VAL A 48 0.92 16.34 18.03
N SER A 49 0.24 15.83 17.02
CA SER A 49 -0.65 14.68 17.22
C SER A 49 0.17 13.41 17.54
N PHE A 50 -0.42 12.49 18.31
CA PHE A 50 0.21 11.20 18.60
C PHE A 50 0.65 10.47 17.34
N GLY A 51 -0.16 10.53 16.28
CA GLY A 51 0.19 9.94 14.99
C GLY A 51 1.47 10.53 14.38
N THR A 52 1.68 11.83 14.52
CA THR A 52 2.91 12.49 14.04
C THR A 52 4.12 12.07 14.86
N VAL A 53 3.98 11.98 16.18
CA VAL A 53 5.06 11.50 17.07
C VAL A 53 5.41 10.05 16.73
N ALA A 54 4.42 9.18 16.59
CA ALA A 54 4.62 7.79 16.22
C ALA A 54 5.30 7.65 14.85
N ALA A 55 4.91 8.46 13.88
CA ALA A 55 5.55 8.49 12.56
C ALA A 55 7.02 8.94 12.62
N LEU A 56 7.32 9.96 13.43
CA LEU A 56 8.70 10.42 13.63
C LEU A 56 9.57 9.38 14.32
N ILE A 57 9.03 8.70 15.33
CA ILE A 57 9.73 7.59 16.00
C ILE A 57 9.98 6.45 15.01
N ALA A 58 8.98 6.03 14.24
CA ALA A 58 9.12 4.98 13.24
C ALA A 58 10.17 5.35 12.18
N LEU A 59 10.17 6.59 11.69
CA LEU A 59 11.17 7.10 10.75
C LEU A 59 12.57 7.10 11.36
N SER A 60 12.70 7.49 12.64
CA SER A 60 13.99 7.51 13.34
C SER A 60 14.54 6.09 13.53
N VAL A 61 13.68 5.14 13.94
CA VAL A 61 14.06 3.73 14.08
C VAL A 61 14.45 3.13 12.71
N PHE A 62 13.68 3.43 11.66
CA PHE A 62 13.99 3.01 10.30
C PHE A 62 15.36 3.57 9.85
N THR A 63 15.58 4.86 10.05
CA THR A 63 16.83 5.53 9.66
C THR A 63 18.00 4.95 10.43
N TRP A 64 17.85 4.75 11.73
CA TRP A 64 18.87 4.13 12.56
C TRP A 64 19.18 2.70 12.08
N ALA A 65 18.15 1.88 11.87
CA ALA A 65 18.31 0.52 11.36
C ALA A 65 18.98 0.50 9.98
N TYR A 66 18.63 1.41 9.08
CA TYR A 66 19.24 1.52 7.76
C TYR A 66 20.72 1.91 7.84
N LEU A 67 21.09 2.82 8.74
CA LEU A 67 22.47 3.29 8.87
C LEU A 67 23.39 2.27 9.57
N PHE A 68 22.89 1.63 10.62
CA PHE A 68 23.72 0.83 11.51
C PHE A 68 23.54 -0.68 11.37
N ASN A 69 22.44 -1.15 10.80
CA ASN A 69 22.20 -2.56 10.55
C ASN A 69 22.47 -2.92 9.08
N ARG A 70 23.60 -3.56 8.82
CA ARG A 70 24.02 -3.95 7.46
C ARG A 70 22.99 -4.86 6.76
N ASN A 71 22.41 -5.80 7.49
CA ASN A 71 21.43 -6.74 6.91
C ASN A 71 20.14 -6.01 6.53
N PHE A 72 19.66 -5.11 7.39
CA PHE A 72 18.49 -4.28 7.10
C PHE A 72 18.74 -3.37 5.90
N ARG A 73 19.88 -2.66 5.86
CA ARG A 73 20.27 -1.82 4.72
C ARG A 73 20.34 -2.61 3.42
N ASN A 74 20.94 -3.80 3.44
CA ASN A 74 21.02 -4.65 2.26
C ASN A 74 19.64 -5.10 1.80
N ALA A 75 18.72 -5.44 2.71
CA ALA A 75 17.35 -5.80 2.38
C ALA A 75 16.59 -4.62 1.76
N VAL A 76 16.71 -3.42 2.32
CA VAL A 76 16.10 -2.19 1.77
C VAL A 76 16.67 -1.86 0.39
N ASN A 77 17.99 -1.91 0.21
CA ASN A 77 18.63 -1.65 -1.09
C ASN A 77 18.22 -2.68 -2.14
N GLN A 78 18.12 -3.96 -1.76
CA GLN A 78 17.59 -4.99 -2.66
C GLN A 78 16.14 -4.69 -3.06
N LEU A 79 15.31 -4.26 -2.12
CA LEU A 79 13.91 -3.87 -2.40
C LEU A 79 13.85 -2.69 -3.38
N ILE A 80 14.67 -1.66 -3.15
CA ILE A 80 14.77 -0.49 -4.05
C ILE A 80 15.25 -0.92 -5.43
N THR A 81 16.29 -1.74 -5.52
CA THR A 81 16.80 -2.26 -6.79
C THR A 81 15.73 -3.06 -7.53
N LEU A 82 14.96 -3.89 -6.82
CA LEU A 82 13.85 -4.62 -7.39
C LEU A 82 12.76 -3.69 -7.95
N VAL A 83 12.37 -2.67 -7.18
CA VAL A 83 11.38 -1.68 -7.62
C VAL A 83 11.87 -0.94 -8.86
N ILE A 84 13.15 -0.55 -8.91
CA ILE A 84 13.75 0.10 -10.08
C ILE A 84 13.78 -0.85 -11.29
N GLN A 85 14.22 -2.09 -11.12
CA GLN A 85 14.22 -3.07 -12.21
C GLN A 85 12.81 -3.40 -12.71
N TRP A 86 11.85 -3.48 -11.81
CA TRP A 86 10.44 -3.65 -12.17
C TRP A 86 9.91 -2.46 -12.99
N SER A 87 10.30 -1.24 -12.61
CA SER A 87 9.91 -0.02 -13.34
C SER A 87 10.48 0.01 -14.75
N ILE A 88 11.70 -0.49 -14.94
CA ILE A 88 12.37 -0.43 -16.25
C ILE A 88 11.88 -1.53 -17.20
N ASN A 89 11.68 -2.76 -16.71
CA ASN A 89 11.54 -3.93 -17.59
C ASN A 89 10.12 -4.49 -17.74
N GLY A 90 9.16 -4.11 -16.94
CA GLY A 90 7.82 -4.70 -17.02
C GLY A 90 6.69 -3.76 -16.62
N ILE A 91 6.88 -2.97 -15.57
CA ILE A 91 5.82 -2.08 -15.07
C ILE A 91 5.58 -0.93 -16.05
N GLY A 92 6.64 -0.40 -16.67
CA GLY A 92 6.52 0.62 -17.70
C GLY A 92 5.66 0.15 -18.87
N TYR A 93 5.90 -1.07 -19.36
CA TYR A 93 5.08 -1.65 -20.42
C TYR A 93 3.63 -1.87 -19.96
N LEU A 94 3.43 -2.44 -18.77
CA LEU A 94 2.09 -2.66 -18.21
C LEU A 94 1.34 -1.33 -18.00
N THR A 95 1.99 -0.29 -17.51
CA THR A 95 1.34 1.02 -17.30
C THR A 95 0.91 1.66 -18.63
N ASN A 96 1.71 1.52 -19.70
CA ASN A 96 1.32 1.97 -21.03
C ASN A 96 0.09 1.19 -21.53
N VAL A 97 0.10 -0.13 -21.42
CA VAL A 97 -1.05 -0.96 -21.80
C VAL A 97 -2.30 -0.59 -20.99
N ILE A 98 -2.19 -0.39 -19.67
CA ILE A 98 -3.32 0.06 -18.84
C ILE A 98 -3.80 1.44 -19.27
N SER A 99 -2.91 2.36 -19.62
CA SER A 99 -3.25 3.70 -20.11
C SER A 99 -4.06 3.64 -21.41
N ASP A 100 -3.66 2.78 -22.35
CA ASP A 100 -4.38 2.56 -23.61
C ASP A 100 -5.76 1.95 -23.37
N VAL A 101 -5.85 0.98 -22.45
CA VAL A 101 -7.11 0.38 -22.01
C VAL A 101 -8.03 1.42 -21.37
N VAL A 102 -7.50 2.28 -20.47
CA VAL A 102 -8.25 3.38 -19.86
C VAL A 102 -8.76 4.35 -20.92
N SER A 103 -7.92 4.71 -21.86
CA SER A 103 -8.30 5.61 -22.98
C SER A 103 -9.41 5.02 -23.84
N SER A 104 -9.36 3.74 -24.09
CA SER A 104 -10.40 3.01 -24.83
C SER A 104 -11.68 2.88 -24.01
N ALA A 105 -11.58 2.57 -22.73
CA ALA A 105 -12.71 2.47 -21.81
C ALA A 105 -13.45 3.80 -21.64
N LYS A 106 -12.74 4.93 -21.61
CA LYS A 106 -13.36 6.28 -21.55
C LYS A 106 -14.18 6.63 -22.79
N ARG A 107 -13.78 6.12 -23.96
CA ARG A 107 -14.51 6.32 -25.22
C ARG A 107 -15.67 5.34 -25.39
N GLY A 108 -15.64 4.22 -24.67
CA GLY A 108 -16.65 3.17 -24.76
C GLY A 108 -17.90 3.43 -23.94
N ARG A 109 -18.82 2.47 -23.98
CA ARG A 109 -20.03 2.49 -23.15
C ARG A 109 -19.67 2.35 -21.68
N LYS A 110 -20.20 3.22 -20.83
CA LYS A 110 -19.99 3.18 -19.38
C LYS A 110 -20.93 2.18 -18.71
N TYR A 111 -20.38 1.43 -17.77
CA TYR A 111 -21.08 0.49 -16.90
C TYR A 111 -20.77 0.83 -15.45
N ASN A 112 -21.81 1.03 -14.63
CA ASN A 112 -21.66 1.45 -13.24
C ASN A 112 -21.46 0.29 -12.25
N SER A 113 -21.50 -0.96 -12.71
CA SER A 113 -21.26 -2.12 -11.87
C SER A 113 -19.75 -2.38 -11.67
N ASN A 114 -19.45 -2.97 -10.53
CA ASN A 114 -18.11 -3.51 -10.27
C ASN A 114 -18.12 -5.03 -10.50
N GLU A 115 -17.02 -5.55 -10.98
CA GLU A 115 -16.81 -6.98 -11.18
C GLU A 115 -15.47 -7.41 -10.59
N VAL A 116 -15.39 -8.67 -10.18
CA VAL A 116 -14.14 -9.29 -9.76
C VAL A 116 -13.39 -9.72 -11.02
N HIS A 117 -12.16 -9.23 -11.16
CA HIS A 117 -11.27 -9.53 -12.26
C HIS A 117 -10.12 -10.39 -11.77
N HIS A 118 -9.83 -11.47 -12.49
CA HIS A 118 -8.62 -12.26 -12.31
C HIS A 118 -7.48 -11.59 -13.08
N ILE A 119 -6.44 -11.15 -12.39
CA ILE A 119 -5.26 -10.52 -13.01
C ILE A 119 -4.63 -11.48 -14.02
N VAL A 120 -4.38 -12.72 -13.60
CA VAL A 120 -4.11 -13.85 -14.49
C VAL A 120 -5.44 -14.55 -14.73
N ALA A 121 -5.97 -14.42 -15.94
CA ALA A 121 -7.30 -14.90 -16.26
C ALA A 121 -7.43 -16.42 -16.13
N GLU A 122 -8.54 -16.87 -15.56
CA GLU A 122 -8.81 -18.30 -15.27
C GLU A 122 -8.90 -19.17 -16.53
N SER A 123 -9.70 -18.75 -17.49
CA SER A 123 -10.04 -19.58 -18.67
C SER A 123 -9.52 -19.03 -19.99
N ASP A 124 -8.96 -17.81 -20.01
CA ASP A 124 -8.44 -17.22 -21.24
C ASP A 124 -7.18 -17.96 -21.71
N HIS A 125 -7.21 -18.46 -22.94
CA HIS A 125 -6.08 -19.20 -23.54
C HIS A 125 -4.80 -18.36 -23.60
N ARG A 126 -4.90 -17.04 -23.72
CA ARG A 126 -3.78 -16.10 -23.76
C ARG A 126 -3.02 -16.03 -22.43
N ALA A 127 -3.68 -16.37 -21.34
CA ALA A 127 -3.08 -16.43 -20.02
C ALA A 127 -2.57 -17.84 -19.63
N ALA A 128 -2.69 -18.83 -20.50
CA ALA A 128 -2.33 -20.23 -20.18
C ALA A 128 -0.89 -20.36 -19.69
N SER A 129 0.08 -19.78 -20.43
CA SER A 129 1.50 -19.78 -20.05
C SER A 129 1.75 -19.14 -18.68
N THR A 130 1.03 -18.05 -18.39
CA THR A 130 1.16 -17.34 -17.12
C THR A 130 0.54 -18.15 -15.98
N ARG A 131 -0.59 -18.83 -16.19
CA ARG A 131 -1.19 -19.75 -15.20
C ARG A 131 -0.23 -20.86 -14.83
N GLU A 132 0.27 -21.61 -15.81
CA GLU A 132 1.26 -22.67 -15.59
C GLU A 132 2.49 -22.16 -14.85
N PHE A 133 2.93 -20.95 -15.19
CA PHE A 133 4.07 -20.33 -14.54
C PHE A 133 3.81 -20.06 -13.07
N ILE A 134 2.70 -19.41 -12.69
CA ILE A 134 2.40 -19.09 -11.29
C ILE A 134 2.09 -20.34 -10.47
N GLU A 135 1.37 -21.31 -11.04
CA GLU A 135 1.03 -22.59 -10.40
C GLU A 135 2.26 -23.40 -10.04
N ARG A 136 3.31 -23.36 -10.85
CA ARG A 136 4.61 -23.99 -10.56
C ARG A 136 5.20 -23.51 -9.23
N TYR A 137 4.86 -22.30 -8.81
CA TYR A 137 5.30 -21.72 -7.55
C TYR A 137 4.22 -21.76 -6.47
N GLY A 138 3.15 -22.53 -6.66
CA GLY A 138 2.05 -22.69 -5.71
C GLY A 138 1.26 -21.40 -5.50
N VAL A 139 1.05 -20.66 -6.59
CA VAL A 139 0.18 -19.49 -6.67
C VAL A 139 -0.94 -19.85 -7.64
N TYR A 140 -2.19 -19.72 -7.22
CA TYR A 140 -3.33 -20.17 -8.00
C TYR A 140 -4.21 -19.00 -8.45
N VAL A 141 -4.94 -19.20 -9.52
CA VAL A 141 -5.79 -18.14 -10.09
C VAL A 141 -6.88 -17.66 -9.15
N TRP A 142 -7.30 -18.51 -8.20
CA TRP A 142 -8.32 -18.19 -7.18
C TRP A 142 -7.77 -17.56 -5.91
N ASP A 143 -6.47 -17.42 -5.80
CA ASP A 143 -5.87 -16.77 -4.65
C ASP A 143 -6.26 -15.28 -4.61
N SER A 144 -6.52 -14.79 -3.40
CA SER A 144 -7.04 -13.42 -3.20
C SER A 144 -6.15 -12.32 -3.79
N TYR A 145 -4.84 -12.55 -3.88
CA TYR A 145 -3.92 -11.60 -4.50
C TYR A 145 -3.97 -11.59 -6.04
N ASN A 146 -4.61 -12.58 -6.67
CA ASN A 146 -4.91 -12.56 -8.10
C ASN A 146 -6.26 -11.92 -8.42
N LEU A 147 -7.06 -11.58 -7.40
CA LEU A 147 -8.41 -11.06 -7.55
C LEU A 147 -8.43 -9.56 -7.26
N VAL A 148 -9.05 -8.79 -8.13
CA VAL A 148 -9.24 -7.35 -7.94
C VAL A 148 -10.65 -6.94 -8.37
N THR A 149 -11.33 -6.17 -7.52
CA THR A 149 -12.63 -5.59 -7.87
C THR A 149 -12.43 -4.28 -8.61
N ILE A 150 -12.90 -4.20 -9.84
CA ILE A 150 -12.80 -3.04 -10.73
C ILE A 150 -14.14 -2.76 -11.41
N LYS A 151 -14.30 -1.56 -11.98
CA LYS A 151 -15.47 -1.23 -12.78
C LYS A 151 -15.57 -2.12 -14.01
N ASN A 152 -16.76 -2.57 -14.32
CA ASN A 152 -17.08 -3.34 -15.52
C ASN A 152 -16.62 -2.63 -16.81
N THR A 153 -16.72 -1.29 -16.83
CA THR A 153 -16.21 -0.48 -17.94
C THR A 153 -14.72 -0.76 -18.24
N LEU A 154 -13.88 -0.83 -17.21
CA LEU A 154 -12.45 -1.17 -17.37
C LEU A 154 -12.29 -2.65 -17.70
N HIS A 155 -12.99 -3.53 -16.95
CA HIS A 155 -12.88 -4.98 -17.07
C HIS A 155 -13.03 -5.45 -18.52
N ARG A 156 -14.04 -4.97 -19.21
CA ARG A 156 -14.34 -5.36 -20.60
C ARG A 156 -13.25 -5.00 -21.62
N HIS A 157 -12.39 -4.03 -21.28
CA HIS A 157 -11.30 -3.58 -22.16
C HIS A 157 -9.95 -4.20 -21.79
N LEU A 158 -9.85 -4.91 -20.64
CA LEU A 158 -8.59 -5.51 -20.21
C LEU A 158 -8.22 -6.80 -20.96
N HIS A 159 -9.19 -7.57 -21.44
CA HIS A 159 -8.92 -8.87 -22.09
C HIS A 159 -8.32 -8.70 -23.50
N THR A 160 -7.10 -8.13 -23.55
CA THR A 160 -6.32 -7.95 -24.78
C THR A 160 -5.03 -8.77 -24.74
N ASN A 161 -4.49 -9.10 -25.92
CA ASN A 161 -3.19 -9.78 -26.00
C ASN A 161 -2.08 -8.98 -25.28
N ALA A 162 -2.10 -7.65 -25.44
CA ALA A 162 -1.12 -6.76 -24.81
C ALA A 162 -1.20 -6.83 -23.27
N TYR A 163 -2.40 -6.87 -22.70
CA TYR A 163 -2.58 -6.99 -21.25
C TYR A 163 -2.05 -8.32 -20.72
N HIS A 164 -2.43 -9.44 -21.32
CA HIS A 164 -1.97 -10.76 -20.88
C HIS A 164 -0.43 -10.89 -21.00
N ALA A 165 0.14 -10.40 -22.10
CA ALA A 165 1.59 -10.37 -22.28
C ALA A 165 2.30 -9.48 -21.24
N ALA A 166 1.73 -8.30 -20.93
CA ALA A 166 2.30 -7.40 -19.94
C ALA A 166 2.28 -8.02 -18.53
N VAL A 167 1.18 -8.66 -18.14
CA VAL A 167 1.07 -9.40 -16.87
C VAL A 167 2.14 -10.49 -16.79
N GLU A 168 2.29 -11.29 -17.85
CA GLU A 168 3.30 -12.36 -17.91
C GLU A 168 4.72 -11.80 -17.75
N ILE A 169 5.07 -10.73 -18.47
CA ILE A 169 6.38 -10.09 -18.39
C ILE A 169 6.66 -9.62 -16.96
N VAL A 170 5.71 -8.95 -16.33
CA VAL A 170 5.87 -8.47 -14.93
C VAL A 170 6.12 -9.64 -14.00
N LEU A 171 5.28 -10.67 -14.01
CA LEU A 171 5.39 -11.78 -13.07
C LEU A 171 6.67 -12.61 -13.28
N ARG A 172 7.08 -12.85 -14.54
CA ARG A 172 8.34 -13.52 -14.82
C ARG A 172 9.55 -12.68 -14.40
N SER A 173 9.50 -11.37 -14.63
CA SER A 173 10.55 -10.45 -14.18
C SER A 173 10.69 -10.45 -12.66
N CYS A 174 9.57 -10.43 -11.92
CA CYS A 174 9.57 -10.55 -10.46
C CYS A 174 10.28 -11.81 -9.98
N ALA A 175 9.99 -12.95 -10.60
CA ALA A 175 10.55 -14.23 -10.21
C ALA A 175 12.02 -14.41 -10.66
N SER A 176 12.42 -13.81 -11.76
CA SER A 176 13.76 -13.99 -12.36
C SER A 176 14.89 -13.51 -11.45
N THR A 177 14.63 -12.50 -10.64
CA THR A 177 15.61 -11.91 -9.69
C THR A 177 15.83 -12.78 -8.45
N LYS A 178 15.05 -13.84 -8.25
CA LYS A 178 15.07 -14.67 -7.05
C LYS A 178 15.70 -16.03 -7.33
N ARG A 179 16.46 -16.54 -6.36
CA ARG A 179 17.12 -17.85 -6.47
C ARG A 179 16.27 -18.98 -5.90
N SER A 180 15.71 -18.79 -4.71
CA SER A 180 14.92 -19.84 -4.07
C SER A 180 13.48 -19.90 -4.59
N TRP A 181 12.89 -21.09 -4.55
CA TRP A 181 11.48 -21.30 -4.90
C TRP A 181 10.55 -20.45 -4.04
N LYS A 182 10.82 -20.38 -2.75
CA LYS A 182 10.02 -19.60 -1.78
C LYS A 182 10.06 -18.11 -2.10
N ASP A 183 11.24 -17.58 -2.44
CA ASP A 183 11.38 -16.17 -2.77
C ASP A 183 10.69 -15.83 -4.10
N LYS A 184 10.72 -16.75 -5.07
CA LYS A 184 9.99 -16.62 -6.33
C LYS A 184 8.48 -16.55 -6.11
N LYS A 185 7.95 -17.44 -5.24
CA LYS A 185 6.54 -17.39 -4.84
C LYS A 185 6.16 -16.01 -4.31
N TYR A 186 6.88 -15.50 -3.32
CA TYR A 186 6.58 -14.19 -2.73
C TYR A 186 6.76 -13.04 -3.71
N ALA A 187 7.74 -13.12 -4.61
CA ALA A 187 7.93 -12.10 -5.65
C ALA A 187 6.77 -12.09 -6.65
N ILE A 188 6.24 -13.25 -7.03
CA ILE A 188 5.04 -13.36 -7.88
C ILE A 188 3.83 -12.75 -7.17
N ILE A 189 3.60 -13.10 -5.89
CA ILE A 189 2.51 -12.53 -5.09
C ILE A 189 2.63 -11.00 -5.03
N ALA A 190 3.82 -10.47 -4.75
CA ALA A 190 4.05 -9.03 -4.74
C ALA A 190 3.76 -8.37 -6.09
N GLY A 191 4.13 -9.03 -7.18
CA GLY A 191 3.79 -8.59 -8.55
C GLY A 191 2.29 -8.54 -8.79
N LEU A 192 1.54 -9.57 -8.39
CA LEU A 192 0.07 -9.59 -8.50
C LEU A 192 -0.57 -8.48 -7.69
N VAL A 193 -0.15 -8.27 -6.44
CA VAL A 193 -0.66 -7.19 -5.58
C VAL A 193 -0.42 -5.83 -6.24
N LEU A 194 0.77 -5.59 -6.78
CA LEU A 194 1.11 -4.35 -7.46
C LEU A 194 0.23 -4.12 -8.70
N ILE A 195 0.06 -5.13 -9.54
CA ILE A 195 -0.84 -5.06 -10.71
C ILE A 195 -2.27 -4.75 -10.24
N GLY A 196 -2.75 -5.41 -9.18
CA GLY A 196 -4.06 -5.14 -8.60
C GLY A 196 -4.25 -3.69 -8.14
N VAL A 197 -3.22 -3.09 -7.53
CA VAL A 197 -3.23 -1.67 -7.13
C VAL A 197 -3.32 -0.76 -8.35
N LEU A 198 -2.55 -1.04 -9.41
CA LEU A 198 -2.59 -0.26 -10.66
C LEU A 198 -3.95 -0.35 -11.34
N LEU A 199 -4.54 -1.54 -11.42
CA LEU A 199 -5.88 -1.74 -11.98
C LEU A 199 -6.97 -1.04 -11.16
N LYS A 200 -6.85 -1.07 -9.83
CA LYS A 200 -7.78 -0.37 -8.94
C LYS A 200 -7.68 1.14 -9.08
N ALA A 201 -6.47 1.67 -9.25
CA ALA A 201 -6.26 3.09 -9.55
C ALA A 201 -6.82 3.47 -10.92
N ALA A 202 -6.56 2.67 -11.96
CA ALA A 202 -7.11 2.86 -13.30
C ALA A 202 -8.65 2.82 -13.32
N SER A 203 -9.25 1.94 -12.52
CA SER A 203 -10.71 1.81 -12.40
C SER A 203 -11.40 3.05 -11.83
N LYS A 204 -10.70 3.88 -11.07
CA LYS A 204 -11.26 5.12 -10.51
C LYS A 204 -11.40 6.25 -11.53
N VAL A 205 -10.66 6.17 -12.64
CA VAL A 205 -10.60 7.25 -13.65
C VAL A 205 -11.45 6.97 -14.91
N VAL A 206 -12.11 5.82 -14.97
CA VAL A 206 -13.03 5.43 -16.08
C VAL A 206 -14.51 5.55 -15.75
#